data_c013d85ec5982e481db5f2af99ef36d2
#
_entry.id   c013d85ec5982e481db5f2af99ef36d2
#
_cell.length_a   1.000
_cell.length_b   1.000
_cell.length_c   1.000
_cell.angle_alpha   90.00
_cell.angle_beta   90.00
_cell.angle_gamma   90.00
#
_symmetry.space_group_name_H-M   'P 1'
#
loop_
_entity.id
_entity.type
_entity.pdbx_description
1 polymer ?
#
loop_
_entity_poly.entity_id
_entity_poly.type
_entity_poly.pdbx_seq_one_letter_code
_entity_poly.pdbx_strand_id
1 'polypeptide(L)'
;RFIVANGLERYKTGKNLALTEYFFRPYSGNGHKPFTYDFDDTGGQADFTKQFVTKVMQTHSGQCRSLPMYYKVLAETLGAEAYIAYAPAHVFIRYRNEDKMYPEEWVNVELTTHQITPEFFYKEHFEISDKAIENKIYLTPLTDRETVAAQLADLAFGYWNKFKCYDEFTRCCTEKSLEYYPQHPKACIILGKSLDAALVKHLKENGYKEDACTRQIEAQSATLYEKLKALGWEDMSEELHDKLEKGNQE
;
A
#
# COMPACT_ATOMS: atom_id res chain seq x y z
N ARG A 1 -27.12 8.65 -9.53
CA ARG A 1 -27.78 8.49 -10.85
C ARG A 1 -27.34 7.20 -11.56
N PHE A 2 -26.04 6.92 -11.69
CA PHE A 2 -25.54 5.70 -12.35
C PHE A 2 -26.06 4.41 -11.70
N ILE A 3 -26.05 4.34 -10.37
CA ILE A 3 -26.56 3.19 -9.60
C ILE A 3 -28.01 2.89 -10.00
N VAL A 4 -28.90 3.88 -9.94
CA VAL A 4 -30.31 3.74 -10.27
C VAL A 4 -30.51 3.40 -11.76
N ALA A 5 -29.80 4.10 -12.65
CA ALA A 5 -29.95 3.87 -14.09
C ALA A 5 -29.54 2.45 -14.53
N ASN A 6 -28.68 1.78 -13.74
CA ASN A 6 -28.20 0.42 -14.02
C ASN A 6 -28.80 -0.64 -13.07
N GLY A 7 -29.80 -0.26 -12.24
CA GLY A 7 -30.46 -1.18 -11.31
C GLY A 7 -29.52 -1.79 -10.28
N LEU A 8 -28.45 -1.07 -9.92
CA LEU A 8 -27.43 -1.56 -8.98
C LEU A 8 -27.89 -1.45 -7.52
N GLU A 9 -28.96 -0.70 -7.23
CA GLU A 9 -29.55 -0.56 -5.89
C GLU A 9 -30.09 -1.88 -5.32
N ARG A 10 -30.35 -2.86 -6.18
CA ARG A 10 -30.76 -4.22 -5.76
C ARG A 10 -29.63 -5.05 -5.14
N TYR A 11 -28.36 -4.64 -5.35
CA TYR A 11 -27.20 -5.33 -4.82
C TYR A 11 -26.67 -4.62 -3.58
N LYS A 12 -26.26 -5.39 -2.56
CA LYS A 12 -25.61 -4.86 -1.37
C LYS A 12 -24.29 -4.15 -1.72
N THR A 13 -23.56 -4.72 -2.69
CA THR A 13 -22.30 -4.19 -3.22
C THR A 13 -22.50 -3.26 -4.44
N GLY A 14 -23.73 -2.83 -4.71
CA GLY A 14 -24.07 -2.00 -5.89
C GLY A 14 -23.27 -0.70 -5.97
N LYS A 15 -22.90 -0.11 -4.83
CA LYS A 15 -22.04 1.07 -4.77
C LYS A 15 -20.61 0.76 -5.18
N ASN A 16 -20.07 -0.39 -4.77
CA ASN A 16 -18.74 -0.86 -5.16
C ASN A 16 -18.70 -1.18 -6.66
N LEU A 17 -19.74 -1.82 -7.20
CA LEU A 17 -19.87 -2.06 -8.63
C LEU A 17 -19.87 -0.74 -9.42
N ALA A 18 -20.63 0.26 -8.94
CA ALA A 18 -20.64 1.58 -9.57
C ALA A 18 -19.30 2.29 -9.52
N LEU A 19 -18.56 2.17 -8.41
CA LEU A 19 -17.19 2.70 -8.29
C LEU A 19 -16.23 1.98 -9.23
N THR A 20 -16.28 0.66 -9.30
CA THR A 20 -15.47 -0.12 -10.23
C THR A 20 -15.70 0.32 -11.68
N GLU A 21 -16.96 0.48 -12.10
CA GLU A 21 -17.30 1.01 -13.41
C GLU A 21 -16.82 2.46 -13.62
N TYR A 22 -16.88 3.30 -12.57
CA TYR A 22 -16.37 4.67 -12.61
C TYR A 22 -14.86 4.73 -12.87
N PHE A 23 -14.11 3.80 -12.31
CA PHE A 23 -12.66 3.72 -12.54
C PHE A 23 -12.32 3.07 -13.88
N PHE A 24 -13.04 2.01 -14.28
CA PHE A 24 -12.62 1.13 -15.36
C PHE A 24 -13.10 1.59 -16.74
N ARG A 25 -14.27 2.24 -16.82
CA ARG A 25 -14.93 2.49 -18.11
C ARG A 25 -15.18 3.96 -18.39
N PRO A 26 -15.07 4.38 -19.67
CA PRO A 26 -15.45 5.74 -20.05
C PRO A 26 -16.97 5.89 -20.05
N TYR A 27 -17.50 6.89 -19.32
CA TYR A 27 -18.90 7.29 -19.37
C TYR A 27 -19.06 8.75 -18.90
N SER A 28 -20.24 9.32 -19.02
CA SER A 28 -20.49 10.74 -18.74
C SER A 28 -20.11 11.17 -17.31
N GLY A 29 -20.22 10.25 -16.33
CA GLY A 29 -19.93 10.55 -14.93
C GLY A 29 -18.44 10.77 -14.63
N ASN A 30 -17.53 10.24 -15.45
CA ASN A 30 -16.09 10.46 -15.34
C ASN A 30 -15.51 11.27 -16.51
N GLY A 31 -16.36 12.01 -17.23
CA GLY A 31 -15.94 12.81 -18.38
C GLY A 31 -15.41 11.98 -19.55
N HIS A 32 -15.88 10.73 -19.68
CA HIS A 32 -15.43 9.73 -20.66
C HIS A 32 -13.94 9.38 -20.57
N LYS A 33 -13.35 9.56 -19.38
CA LYS A 33 -11.95 9.21 -19.09
C LYS A 33 -11.90 8.23 -17.92
N PRO A 34 -11.63 6.94 -18.15
CA PRO A 34 -11.35 6.01 -17.09
C PRO A 34 -10.06 6.40 -16.35
N PHE A 35 -9.87 5.87 -15.16
CA PHE A 35 -8.62 6.07 -14.42
C PHE A 35 -7.59 5.08 -14.94
N THR A 36 -6.35 5.51 -15.08
CA THR A 36 -5.27 4.68 -15.64
C THR A 36 -4.07 4.65 -14.73
N TYR A 37 -3.27 3.58 -14.84
CA TYR A 37 -1.96 3.54 -14.23
C TYR A 37 -1.00 4.48 -14.97
N ASP A 38 -0.14 5.16 -14.22
CA ASP A 38 0.88 6.06 -14.78
C ASP A 38 2.16 5.27 -15.08
N PHE A 39 2.28 4.80 -16.32
CA PHE A 39 3.44 4.04 -16.81
C PHE A 39 4.68 4.90 -17.07
N ASP A 40 4.53 6.23 -17.18
CA ASP A 40 5.66 7.13 -17.46
C ASP A 40 6.64 7.23 -16.28
N ASP A 41 6.17 6.92 -15.07
CA ASP A 41 7.00 6.92 -13.86
C ASP A 41 6.50 5.83 -12.91
N THR A 42 6.77 4.58 -13.25
CA THR A 42 6.37 3.41 -12.49
C THR A 42 6.80 3.52 -11.03
N GLY A 43 5.84 3.38 -10.11
CA GLY A 43 6.10 3.53 -8.67
C GLY A 43 6.32 4.98 -8.20
N GLY A 44 6.22 6.00 -9.08
CA GLY A 44 6.39 7.41 -8.71
C GLY A 44 7.79 7.71 -8.17
N GLN A 45 8.82 7.10 -8.76
CA GLN A 45 10.20 7.24 -8.28
C GLN A 45 10.83 8.58 -8.69
N ALA A 46 10.54 9.06 -9.89
CA ALA A 46 11.02 10.35 -10.36
C ALA A 46 10.19 11.50 -9.77
N ASP A 47 8.87 11.34 -9.71
CA ASP A 47 7.96 12.33 -9.15
C ASP A 47 7.02 11.68 -8.12
N PHE A 48 7.40 11.76 -6.85
CA PHE A 48 6.61 11.18 -5.76
C PHE A 48 5.21 11.77 -5.63
N THR A 49 4.93 12.95 -6.23
CA THR A 49 3.56 13.53 -6.20
C THR A 49 2.54 12.67 -6.92
N LYS A 50 2.97 11.79 -7.82
CA LYS A 50 2.13 10.78 -8.49
C LYS A 50 1.51 9.75 -7.51
N GLN A 51 2.05 9.65 -6.30
CA GLN A 51 1.50 8.85 -5.21
C GLN A 51 0.36 9.56 -4.45
N PHE A 52 0.06 10.82 -4.76
CA PHE A 52 -0.97 11.58 -4.06
C PHE A 52 -2.34 11.47 -4.73
N VAL A 53 -3.38 11.32 -3.91
CA VAL A 53 -4.78 11.29 -4.35
C VAL A 53 -5.16 12.53 -5.16
N THR A 54 -4.64 13.71 -4.78
CA THR A 54 -4.89 14.96 -5.49
C THR A 54 -4.45 14.93 -6.95
N LYS A 55 -3.37 14.19 -7.26
CA LYS A 55 -2.92 13.98 -8.64
C LYS A 55 -3.92 13.13 -9.42
N VAL A 56 -4.38 12.02 -8.83
CA VAL A 56 -5.40 11.15 -9.44
C VAL A 56 -6.67 11.93 -9.75
N MET A 57 -7.14 12.76 -8.81
CA MET A 57 -8.34 13.59 -9.00
C MET A 57 -8.22 14.55 -10.18
N GLN A 58 -7.03 15.10 -10.42
CA GLN A 58 -6.80 16.08 -11.48
C GLN A 58 -6.55 15.45 -12.85
N THR A 59 -5.91 14.30 -12.89
CA THR A 59 -5.38 13.72 -14.13
C THR A 59 -6.10 12.46 -14.58
N HIS A 60 -6.86 11.79 -13.70
CA HIS A 60 -7.36 10.43 -13.84
C HIS A 60 -6.24 9.39 -14.03
N SER A 61 -5.01 9.73 -13.65
CA SER A 61 -3.86 8.84 -13.71
C SER A 61 -3.15 8.79 -12.36
N GLY A 62 -2.68 7.62 -11.97
CA GLY A 62 -2.02 7.43 -10.68
C GLY A 62 -1.26 6.12 -10.57
N GLN A 63 -0.77 5.86 -9.36
CA GLN A 63 0.02 4.68 -9.03
C GLN A 63 -0.80 3.66 -8.25
N CYS A 64 -0.24 2.47 -8.03
CA CYS A 64 -0.89 1.39 -7.27
C CYS A 64 -1.29 1.80 -5.84
N ARG A 65 -0.80 2.91 -5.30
CA ARG A 65 -1.20 3.46 -3.99
C ARG A 65 -2.27 4.54 -4.13
N SER A 66 -2.08 5.50 -5.02
CA SER A 66 -2.98 6.65 -5.13
C SER A 66 -4.34 6.29 -5.73
N LEU A 67 -4.40 5.34 -6.68
CA LEU A 67 -5.66 4.85 -7.25
C LEU A 67 -6.55 4.18 -6.19
N PRO A 68 -6.09 3.17 -5.41
CA PRO A 68 -6.88 2.58 -4.34
C PRO A 68 -7.28 3.56 -3.24
N MET A 69 -6.40 4.48 -2.87
CA MET A 69 -6.75 5.51 -1.88
C MET A 69 -7.86 6.42 -2.37
N TYR A 70 -7.86 6.81 -3.63
CA TYR A 70 -8.96 7.60 -4.18
C TYR A 70 -10.26 6.79 -4.24
N TYR A 71 -10.20 5.52 -4.63
CA TYR A 71 -11.35 4.61 -4.56
C TYR A 71 -11.91 4.54 -3.13
N LYS A 72 -11.05 4.34 -2.13
CA LYS A 72 -11.43 4.27 -0.70
C LYS A 72 -12.14 5.56 -0.26
N VAL A 73 -11.61 6.74 -0.58
CA VAL A 73 -12.23 8.03 -0.26
C VAL A 73 -13.63 8.17 -0.88
N LEU A 74 -13.78 7.76 -2.15
CA LEU A 74 -15.08 7.78 -2.82
C LEU A 74 -16.05 6.76 -2.22
N ALA A 75 -15.57 5.57 -1.86
CA ALA A 75 -16.36 4.54 -1.21
C ALA A 75 -16.94 5.04 0.12
N GLU A 76 -16.12 5.65 0.97
CA GLU A 76 -16.55 6.28 2.22
C GLU A 76 -17.60 7.37 1.99
N THR A 77 -17.36 8.23 1.00
CA THR A 77 -18.29 9.31 0.63
C THR A 77 -19.66 8.78 0.20
N LEU A 78 -19.69 7.62 -0.46
CA LEU A 78 -20.91 6.94 -0.88
C LEU A 78 -21.52 6.04 0.19
N GLY A 79 -20.83 5.83 1.31
CA GLY A 79 -21.20 4.85 2.33
C GLY A 79 -21.15 3.41 1.80
N ALA A 80 -20.11 3.10 1.01
CA ALA A 80 -19.77 1.75 0.57
C ALA A 80 -18.62 1.20 1.41
N GLU A 81 -18.69 -0.07 1.80
CA GLU A 81 -17.56 -0.74 2.46
C GLU A 81 -16.50 -1.11 1.44
N ALA A 82 -15.32 -0.55 1.57
CA ALA A 82 -14.15 -0.89 0.80
C ALA A 82 -12.89 -0.72 1.66
N TYR A 83 -11.93 -1.59 1.47
CA TYR A 83 -10.74 -1.69 2.29
C TYR A 83 -9.49 -1.65 1.43
N ILE A 84 -8.46 -0.99 1.92
CA ILE A 84 -7.10 -1.11 1.38
C ILE A 84 -6.55 -2.47 1.79
N ALA A 85 -5.88 -3.14 0.88
CA ALA A 85 -5.09 -4.34 1.17
C ALA A 85 -3.74 -4.26 0.46
N TYR A 86 -2.75 -4.95 1.05
CA TYR A 86 -1.37 -4.96 0.57
C TYR A 86 -1.00 -6.33 -0.02
N ALA A 87 -0.16 -6.29 -1.03
CA ALA A 87 0.74 -7.35 -1.46
C ALA A 87 2.18 -6.81 -1.44
N PRO A 88 3.23 -7.63 -1.60
CA PRO A 88 4.60 -7.12 -1.73
C PRO A 88 4.69 -6.01 -2.78
N ALA A 89 5.15 -4.83 -2.37
CA ALA A 89 5.26 -3.61 -3.18
C ALA A 89 3.98 -3.15 -3.91
N HIS A 90 2.81 -3.70 -3.58
CA HIS A 90 1.56 -3.44 -4.27
C HIS A 90 0.40 -3.14 -3.31
N VAL A 91 -0.59 -2.38 -3.79
CA VAL A 91 -1.78 -1.98 -3.03
C VAL A 91 -3.00 -2.09 -3.93
N PHE A 92 -4.08 -2.64 -3.40
CA PHE A 92 -5.34 -2.82 -4.13
C PHE A 92 -6.54 -2.62 -3.20
N ILE A 93 -7.74 -2.59 -3.77
CA ILE A 93 -9.00 -2.52 -3.03
C ILE A 93 -9.59 -3.90 -2.86
N ARG A 94 -10.17 -4.16 -1.68
CA ARG A 94 -11.05 -5.30 -1.50
C ARG A 94 -12.33 -4.94 -0.73
N TYR A 95 -13.40 -5.65 -1.05
CA TYR A 95 -14.68 -5.56 -0.34
C TYR A 95 -15.34 -6.93 -0.25
N ARG A 96 -16.28 -7.10 0.70
CA ARG A 96 -16.98 -8.37 0.87
C ARG A 96 -17.91 -8.68 -0.29
N ASN A 97 -17.86 -9.91 -0.77
CA ASN A 97 -18.73 -10.43 -1.83
C ASN A 97 -20.12 -10.80 -1.28
N GLU A 98 -20.84 -9.83 -0.72
CA GLU A 98 -22.11 -10.07 -0.05
C GLU A 98 -23.22 -10.55 -1.00
N ASP A 99 -23.13 -10.21 -2.28
CA ASP A 99 -24.06 -10.64 -3.32
C ASP A 99 -23.68 -11.98 -3.96
N LYS A 100 -22.57 -12.58 -3.55
CA LYS A 100 -22.04 -13.87 -4.05
C LYS A 100 -21.88 -13.89 -5.57
N MET A 101 -21.48 -12.78 -6.16
CA MET A 101 -21.25 -12.64 -7.61
C MET A 101 -19.97 -13.34 -8.06
N TYR A 102 -19.05 -13.63 -7.14
CA TYR A 102 -17.79 -14.31 -7.36
C TYR A 102 -17.67 -15.53 -6.44
N PRO A 103 -16.77 -16.49 -6.73
CA PRO A 103 -16.60 -17.68 -5.88
C PRO A 103 -16.03 -17.36 -4.49
N GLU A 104 -15.24 -16.32 -4.38
CA GLU A 104 -14.47 -15.95 -3.19
C GLU A 104 -15.27 -15.06 -2.22
N GLU A 105 -14.92 -15.09 -0.95
CA GLU A 105 -15.52 -14.22 0.08
C GLU A 105 -15.24 -12.74 -0.17
N TRP A 106 -14.10 -12.45 -0.75
CA TRP A 106 -13.63 -11.10 -1.02
C TRP A 106 -13.51 -10.84 -2.52
N VAL A 107 -13.97 -9.68 -2.94
CA VAL A 107 -13.74 -9.14 -4.28
C VAL A 107 -12.52 -8.24 -4.23
N ASN A 108 -11.51 -8.53 -5.02
CA ASN A 108 -10.30 -7.70 -5.11
C ASN A 108 -10.34 -6.90 -6.41
N VAL A 109 -10.31 -5.58 -6.28
CA VAL A 109 -10.34 -4.64 -7.41
C VAL A 109 -8.93 -4.19 -7.71
N GLU A 110 -8.41 -4.65 -8.83
CA GLU A 110 -7.11 -4.26 -9.35
C GLU A 110 -7.26 -3.04 -10.28
N LEU A 111 -6.90 -1.88 -9.73
CA LEU A 111 -7.11 -0.59 -10.41
C LEU A 111 -6.03 -0.27 -11.44
N THR A 112 -4.89 -0.96 -11.38
CA THR A 112 -3.79 -0.73 -12.32
C THR A 112 -4.03 -1.41 -13.66
N THR A 113 -4.76 -2.53 -13.66
CA THR A 113 -5.07 -3.33 -14.86
C THR A 113 -6.57 -3.41 -15.19
N HIS A 114 -7.42 -2.72 -14.43
CA HIS A 114 -8.88 -2.73 -14.57
C HIS A 114 -9.50 -4.14 -14.50
N GLN A 115 -9.11 -4.91 -13.49
CA GLN A 115 -9.57 -6.29 -13.32
C GLN A 115 -10.14 -6.56 -11.93
N ILE A 116 -11.06 -7.52 -11.87
CA ILE A 116 -11.40 -8.20 -10.61
C ILE A 116 -10.48 -9.42 -10.55
N THR A 117 -9.59 -9.42 -9.55
CA THR A 117 -8.47 -10.37 -9.50
C THR A 117 -8.68 -11.38 -8.36
N PRO A 118 -8.66 -12.69 -8.63
CA PRO A 118 -8.74 -13.72 -7.59
C PRO A 118 -7.58 -13.63 -6.59
N GLU A 119 -7.83 -14.02 -5.33
CA GLU A 119 -6.81 -13.95 -4.27
C GLU A 119 -5.59 -14.82 -4.56
N PHE A 120 -5.82 -16.02 -5.13
CA PHE A 120 -4.72 -16.93 -5.48
C PHE A 120 -3.71 -16.29 -6.47
N PHE A 121 -4.19 -15.40 -7.36
CA PHE A 121 -3.31 -14.71 -8.30
C PHE A 121 -2.31 -13.80 -7.56
N TYR A 122 -2.78 -13.04 -6.56
CA TYR A 122 -1.86 -12.23 -5.74
C TYR A 122 -0.86 -13.10 -4.99
N LYS A 123 -1.33 -14.23 -4.43
CA LYS A 123 -0.47 -15.15 -3.70
C LYS A 123 0.65 -15.69 -4.57
N GLU A 124 0.32 -16.17 -5.77
CA GLU A 124 1.29 -16.74 -6.71
C GLU A 124 2.17 -15.68 -7.36
N HIS A 125 1.55 -14.57 -7.84
CA HIS A 125 2.26 -13.53 -8.58
C HIS A 125 3.28 -12.76 -7.71
N PHE A 126 2.94 -12.54 -6.45
CA PHE A 126 3.80 -11.82 -5.50
C PHE A 126 4.53 -12.76 -4.53
N GLU A 127 4.52 -14.06 -4.75
CA GLU A 127 5.22 -15.07 -3.94
C GLU A 127 4.89 -14.96 -2.44
N ILE A 128 3.60 -14.72 -2.10
CA ILE A 128 3.18 -14.48 -0.72
C ILE A 128 3.13 -15.79 0.05
N SER A 129 3.90 -15.91 1.14
CA SER A 129 3.88 -17.08 2.00
C SER A 129 2.58 -17.20 2.80
N ASP A 130 2.16 -18.43 3.09
CA ASP A 130 1.00 -18.68 3.97
C ASP A 130 1.17 -18.00 5.34
N LYS A 131 2.39 -18.03 5.87
CA LYS A 131 2.74 -17.37 7.12
C LYS A 131 2.48 -15.87 7.10
N ALA A 132 2.77 -15.19 5.99
CA ALA A 132 2.52 -13.76 5.82
C ALA A 132 1.01 -13.44 5.79
N ILE A 133 0.21 -14.32 5.18
CA ILE A 133 -1.25 -14.22 5.17
C ILE A 133 -1.82 -14.46 6.57
N GLU A 134 -1.42 -15.54 7.24
CA GLU A 134 -1.84 -15.86 8.60
C GLU A 134 -1.53 -14.75 9.60
N ASN A 135 -0.37 -14.12 9.47
CA ASN A 135 0.05 -12.96 10.29
C ASN A 135 -0.52 -11.61 9.79
N LYS A 136 -1.40 -11.62 8.79
CA LYS A 136 -2.16 -10.47 8.32
C LYS A 136 -1.31 -9.30 7.80
N ILE A 137 -0.12 -9.57 7.28
CA ILE A 137 0.69 -8.52 6.65
C ILE A 137 0.34 -8.29 5.19
N TYR A 138 -0.25 -9.30 4.54
CA TYR A 138 -0.73 -9.22 3.16
C TYR A 138 -2.15 -9.79 3.03
N LEU A 139 -2.84 -9.41 1.97
CA LEU A 139 -4.19 -9.85 1.59
C LEU A 139 -5.25 -9.63 2.70
N THR A 140 -4.97 -8.78 3.67
CA THR A 140 -5.87 -8.47 4.78
C THR A 140 -6.53 -7.12 4.55
N PRO A 141 -7.84 -7.00 4.72
CA PRO A 141 -8.54 -5.72 4.67
C PRO A 141 -8.11 -4.86 5.87
N LEU A 142 -7.49 -3.72 5.61
CA LEU A 142 -7.08 -2.80 6.65
C LEU A 142 -8.28 -2.03 7.21
N THR A 143 -8.32 -1.86 8.52
CA THR A 143 -9.21 -0.89 9.16
C THR A 143 -8.85 0.53 8.74
N ASP A 144 -9.75 1.49 8.94
CA ASP A 144 -9.49 2.90 8.63
C ASP A 144 -8.29 3.43 9.42
N ARG A 145 -8.14 2.98 10.67
CA ARG A 145 -7.01 3.36 11.52
C ARG A 145 -5.68 2.81 11.01
N GLU A 146 -5.64 1.55 10.59
CA GLU A 146 -4.47 0.95 9.97
C GLU A 146 -4.16 1.59 8.61
N THR A 147 -5.19 1.93 7.83
CA THR A 147 -5.03 2.66 6.57
C THR A 147 -4.35 4.01 6.77
N VAL A 148 -4.80 4.79 7.76
CA VAL A 148 -4.15 6.08 8.10
C VAL A 148 -2.73 5.86 8.64
N ALA A 149 -2.52 4.84 9.48
CA ALA A 149 -1.19 4.49 10.00
C ALA A 149 -0.22 4.12 8.86
N ALA A 150 -0.68 3.38 7.86
CA ALA A 150 0.12 3.05 6.68
C ALA A 150 0.52 4.30 5.88
N GLN A 151 -0.33 5.34 5.81
CA GLN A 151 0.02 6.60 5.15
C GLN A 151 1.16 7.35 5.87
N LEU A 152 1.34 7.17 7.18
CA LEU A 152 2.51 7.73 7.88
C LEU A 152 3.82 7.07 7.43
N ALA A 153 3.83 5.76 7.19
CA ALA A 153 4.99 5.09 6.62
C ALA A 153 5.24 5.52 5.16
N ASP A 154 4.18 5.76 4.39
CA ASP A 154 4.31 6.31 3.03
C ASP A 154 4.83 7.74 3.04
N LEU A 155 4.43 8.56 4.01
CA LEU A 155 4.96 9.91 4.23
C LEU A 155 6.45 9.86 4.57
N ALA A 156 6.88 8.96 5.47
CA ALA A 156 8.29 8.76 5.81
C ALA A 156 9.11 8.34 4.58
N PHE A 157 8.56 7.45 3.74
CA PHE A 157 9.18 7.03 2.49
C PHE A 157 9.29 8.19 1.49
N GLY A 158 8.23 8.98 1.32
CA GLY A 158 8.23 10.16 0.45
C GLY A 158 9.24 11.22 0.91
N TYR A 159 9.37 11.41 2.22
CA TYR A 159 10.37 12.29 2.80
C TYR A 159 11.79 11.80 2.48
N TRP A 160 12.08 10.50 2.75
CA TRP A 160 13.35 9.91 2.36
C TRP A 160 13.60 10.03 0.84
N ASN A 161 12.59 9.78 0.02
CA ASN A 161 12.75 9.89 -1.44
C ASN A 161 13.16 11.30 -1.88
N LYS A 162 12.61 12.32 -1.22
CA LYS A 162 12.92 13.73 -1.52
C LYS A 162 14.26 14.19 -0.97
N PHE A 163 14.57 13.86 0.29
CA PHE A 163 15.71 14.41 1.01
C PHE A 163 16.89 13.43 1.12
N LYS A 164 16.68 12.16 0.70
CA LYS A 164 17.67 11.08 0.74
C LYS A 164 18.34 10.90 2.11
N CYS A 165 17.58 11.16 3.18
CA CYS A 165 18.05 10.96 4.55
C CYS A 165 16.98 10.27 5.40
N TYR A 166 17.45 9.50 6.37
CA TYR A 166 16.66 8.99 7.48
C TYR A 166 17.04 9.80 8.73
N ASP A 167 16.04 10.39 9.37
CA ASP A 167 16.23 11.24 10.54
C ASP A 167 15.09 11.10 11.54
N GLU A 168 14.99 12.02 12.48
CA GLU A 168 13.94 12.05 13.51
C GLU A 168 12.54 12.09 12.90
N PHE A 169 12.35 12.76 11.76
CA PHE A 169 11.04 12.81 11.10
C PHE A 169 10.61 11.43 10.61
N THR A 170 11.49 10.71 9.91
CA THR A 170 11.21 9.35 9.44
C THR A 170 10.96 8.39 10.59
N ARG A 171 11.72 8.54 11.69
CA ARG A 171 11.55 7.78 12.91
C ARG A 171 10.17 8.02 13.56
N CYS A 172 9.82 9.29 13.82
CA CYS A 172 8.54 9.63 14.43
C CYS A 172 7.34 9.15 13.59
N CYS A 173 7.38 9.31 12.26
CA CYS A 173 6.32 8.83 11.39
C CYS A 173 6.15 7.31 11.48
N THR A 174 7.25 6.56 11.49
CA THR A 174 7.19 5.09 11.51
C THR A 174 6.86 4.52 12.88
N GLU A 175 7.36 5.11 13.97
CA GLU A 175 6.95 4.77 15.34
C GLU A 175 5.44 4.97 15.51
N LYS A 176 4.91 6.12 15.05
CA LYS A 176 3.48 6.38 15.11
C LYS A 176 2.67 5.45 14.20
N SER A 177 3.18 5.08 13.04
CA SER A 177 2.57 4.07 12.19
C SER A 177 2.45 2.73 12.92
N LEU A 178 3.52 2.27 13.56
CA LEU A 178 3.57 0.97 14.26
C LEU A 178 2.74 0.94 15.56
N GLU A 179 2.42 2.08 16.14
CA GLU A 179 1.49 2.18 17.27
C GLU A 179 0.07 1.72 16.88
N TYR A 180 -0.36 2.02 15.66
CA TYR A 180 -1.72 1.72 15.17
C TYR A 180 -1.79 0.59 14.14
N TYR A 181 -0.67 0.27 13.52
CA TYR A 181 -0.53 -0.89 12.61
C TYR A 181 0.77 -1.64 12.93
N PRO A 182 0.79 -2.43 14.02
CA PRO A 182 2.01 -3.07 14.51
C PRO A 182 2.69 -4.03 13.53
N GLN A 183 1.93 -4.67 12.63
CA GLN A 183 2.47 -5.63 11.66
C GLN A 183 2.92 -4.98 10.35
N HIS A 184 2.91 -3.66 10.21
CA HIS A 184 3.21 -2.98 8.94
C HIS A 184 4.68 -3.15 8.53
N PRO A 185 5.01 -3.97 7.50
CA PRO A 185 6.40 -4.28 7.16
C PRO A 185 7.19 -3.04 6.75
N LYS A 186 6.61 -2.19 5.91
CA LYS A 186 7.26 -0.96 5.44
C LYS A 186 7.63 -0.01 6.57
N ALA A 187 6.77 0.13 7.58
CA ALA A 187 7.08 0.95 8.75
C ALA A 187 8.25 0.36 9.55
N CYS A 188 8.29 -0.96 9.74
CA CYS A 188 9.42 -1.64 10.39
C CYS A 188 10.73 -1.41 9.62
N ILE A 189 10.71 -1.56 8.30
CA ILE A 189 11.90 -1.38 7.44
C ILE A 189 12.41 0.06 7.54
N ILE A 190 11.55 1.07 7.40
CA ILE A 190 11.96 2.48 7.44
C ILE A 190 12.42 2.87 8.85
N LEU A 191 11.79 2.33 9.90
CA LEU A 191 12.25 2.56 11.26
C LEU A 191 13.65 1.95 11.50
N GLY A 192 13.89 0.72 11.02
CA GLY A 192 15.22 0.11 11.05
C GLY A 192 16.27 0.98 10.38
N LYS A 193 16.00 1.46 9.16
CA LYS A 193 16.90 2.40 8.44
C LYS A 193 17.13 3.72 9.19
N SER A 194 16.11 4.23 9.88
CA SER A 194 16.23 5.45 10.69
C SER A 194 17.09 5.21 11.93
N LEU A 195 16.99 4.03 12.55
CA LEU A 195 17.84 3.61 13.68
C LEU A 195 19.29 3.41 13.23
N ASP A 196 19.52 2.76 12.09
CA ASP A 196 20.86 2.60 11.52
C ASP A 196 21.53 3.96 11.22
N ALA A 197 20.78 4.90 10.69
CA ALA A 197 21.27 6.27 10.45
C ALA A 197 21.61 6.99 11.76
N ALA A 198 20.79 6.84 12.79
CA ALA A 198 21.03 7.39 14.12
C ALA A 198 22.27 6.73 14.77
N LEU A 199 22.46 5.42 14.63
CA LEU A 199 23.63 4.70 15.08
C LEU A 199 24.93 5.23 14.44
N VAL A 200 24.93 5.34 13.10
CA VAL A 200 26.08 5.87 12.36
C VAL A 200 26.42 7.29 12.80
N LYS A 201 25.42 8.14 13.00
CA LYS A 201 25.60 9.50 13.50
C LYS A 201 26.22 9.51 14.88
N HIS A 202 25.65 8.74 15.83
CA HIS A 202 26.16 8.65 17.20
C HIS A 202 27.59 8.13 17.25
N LEU A 203 27.92 7.08 16.49
CA LEU A 203 29.28 6.55 16.41
C LEU A 203 30.29 7.60 15.90
N LYS A 204 29.95 8.37 14.90
CA LYS A 204 30.80 9.47 14.40
C LYS A 204 31.04 10.55 15.45
N GLU A 205 29.99 10.94 16.18
CA GLU A 205 30.07 11.96 17.24
C GLU A 205 30.88 11.46 18.45
N ASN A 206 30.85 10.14 18.72
CA ASN A 206 31.54 9.50 19.86
C ASN A 206 32.92 8.92 19.50
N GLY A 207 33.51 9.31 18.34
CA GLY A 207 34.81 8.80 17.89
C GLY A 207 34.82 7.30 17.63
N TYR A 208 33.71 6.73 17.15
CA TYR A 208 33.51 5.31 16.83
C TYR A 208 33.66 4.37 18.04
N LYS A 209 33.35 4.85 19.22
CA LYS A 209 33.37 4.04 20.45
C LYS A 209 31.97 3.50 20.73
N GLU A 210 31.90 2.21 21.03
CA GLU A 210 30.66 1.60 21.51
C GLU A 210 30.38 2.03 22.96
N ASP A 211 29.12 2.34 23.21
CA ASP A 211 28.60 2.68 24.53
C ASP A 211 27.22 2.06 24.77
N ALA A 212 26.53 2.48 25.81
CA ALA A 212 25.21 1.99 26.15
C ALA A 212 24.17 2.40 25.07
N CYS A 213 24.34 3.58 24.46
CA CYS A 213 23.45 4.07 23.42
C CYS A 213 23.58 3.26 22.13
N THR A 214 24.81 2.96 21.67
CA THR A 214 25.05 2.10 20.49
C THR A 214 24.38 0.75 20.67
N ARG A 215 24.62 0.06 21.80
CA ARG A 215 24.01 -1.26 22.08
C ARG A 215 22.48 -1.21 22.13
N GLN A 216 21.91 -0.12 22.64
CA GLN A 216 20.44 0.05 22.66
C GLN A 216 19.86 0.18 21.26
N ILE A 217 20.46 0.99 20.39
CA ILE A 217 19.99 1.20 19.01
C ILE A 217 20.12 -0.12 18.22
N GLU A 218 21.24 -0.81 18.34
CA GLU A 218 21.46 -2.12 17.68
C GLU A 218 20.42 -3.16 18.13
N ALA A 219 20.13 -3.24 19.42
CA ALA A 219 19.11 -4.15 19.94
C ALA A 219 17.71 -3.83 19.43
N GLN A 220 17.36 -2.53 19.28
CA GLN A 220 16.09 -2.11 18.71
C GLN A 220 16.00 -2.48 17.22
N SER A 221 17.05 -2.23 16.43
CA SER A 221 17.09 -2.59 15.01
C SER A 221 16.98 -4.11 14.83
N ALA A 222 17.73 -4.90 15.60
CA ALA A 222 17.65 -6.35 15.57
C ALA A 222 16.25 -6.88 15.91
N THR A 223 15.58 -6.28 16.90
CA THR A 223 14.22 -6.66 17.30
C THR A 223 13.21 -6.44 16.16
N LEU A 224 13.33 -5.34 15.39
CA LEU A 224 12.47 -5.09 14.22
C LEU A 224 12.70 -6.13 13.12
N TYR A 225 13.94 -6.50 12.87
CA TYR A 225 14.28 -7.50 11.87
C TYR A 225 13.74 -8.88 12.21
N GLU A 226 13.93 -9.33 13.47
CA GLU A 226 13.36 -10.59 13.94
C GLU A 226 11.83 -10.57 13.92
N LYS A 227 11.20 -9.44 14.21
CA LYS A 227 9.76 -9.27 14.08
C LYS A 227 9.30 -9.47 12.64
N LEU A 228 9.97 -8.86 11.65
CA LEU A 228 9.64 -9.03 10.22
C LEU A 228 9.71 -10.50 9.80
N LYS A 229 10.77 -11.20 10.17
CA LYS A 229 10.92 -12.65 9.94
C LYS A 229 9.82 -13.47 10.61
N ALA A 230 9.48 -13.13 11.85
CA ALA A 230 8.43 -13.80 12.59
C ALA A 230 7.06 -13.62 11.93
N LEU A 231 6.82 -12.47 11.30
CA LEU A 231 5.61 -12.19 10.53
C LEU A 231 5.55 -12.92 9.18
N GLY A 232 6.64 -13.49 8.71
CA GLY A 232 6.72 -14.11 7.38
C GLY A 232 6.98 -13.11 6.25
N TRP A 233 7.52 -11.93 6.61
CA TRP A 233 8.02 -11.02 5.61
C TRP A 233 9.33 -11.53 5.04
N GLU A 234 9.46 -11.51 3.73
CA GLU A 234 10.65 -11.87 2.98
C GLU A 234 11.00 -10.74 2.02
N ASP A 235 12.29 -10.55 1.76
CA ASP A 235 12.73 -9.68 0.68
C ASP A 235 12.21 -10.23 -0.64
N MET A 236 11.80 -9.33 -1.51
CA MET A 236 11.38 -9.71 -2.86
C MET A 236 12.54 -10.39 -3.58
N SER A 237 12.28 -11.54 -4.23
CA SER A 237 13.28 -12.22 -5.04
C SER A 237 13.74 -11.33 -6.20
N GLU A 238 14.99 -11.47 -6.65
CA GLU A 238 15.51 -10.74 -7.83
C GLU A 238 14.63 -11.03 -9.06
N GLU A 239 14.17 -12.26 -9.20
CA GLU A 239 13.27 -12.66 -10.28
C GLU A 239 11.93 -11.94 -10.26
N LEU A 240 11.32 -11.81 -9.06
CA LEU A 240 10.07 -11.08 -8.88
C LEU A 240 10.26 -9.58 -9.12
N HIS A 241 11.38 -9.02 -8.63
CA HIS A 241 11.71 -7.62 -8.87
C HIS A 241 11.83 -7.32 -10.38
N ASP A 242 12.56 -8.16 -11.10
CA ASP A 242 12.72 -8.08 -12.55
C ASP A 242 11.40 -8.24 -13.31
N LYS A 243 10.52 -9.14 -12.86
CA LYS A 243 9.17 -9.32 -13.46
C LYS A 243 8.31 -8.08 -13.27
N LEU A 244 8.30 -7.49 -12.07
CA LEU A 244 7.52 -6.28 -11.80
C LEU A 244 8.04 -5.07 -12.57
N GLU A 245 9.36 -4.95 -12.76
CA GLU A 245 9.93 -3.89 -13.59
C GLU A 245 9.62 -4.06 -15.08
N LYS A 246 9.68 -5.28 -15.60
CA LYS A 246 9.40 -5.59 -17.02
C LYS A 246 7.91 -5.60 -17.34
N GLY A 247 7.07 -6.18 -16.48
CA GLY A 247 5.62 -6.20 -16.66
C GLY A 247 4.95 -4.82 -16.64
N ASN A 248 5.66 -3.81 -16.16
CA ASN A 248 5.22 -2.42 -16.23
C ASN A 248 5.61 -1.72 -17.55
N GLN A 249 6.26 -2.44 -18.50
CA GLN A 249 6.70 -1.90 -19.80
C GLN A 249 5.93 -2.52 -20.99
N GLU A 250 5.13 -3.56 -20.75
CA GLU A 250 4.22 -4.18 -21.71
C GLU A 250 2.76 -3.71 -21.50
#